data_0edb4ad5ce8c5fcc9f77cbba76841174
#
_entry.id   0edb4ad5ce8c5fcc9f77cbba76841174
#
_cell.length_a   1.000
_cell.length_b   1.000
_cell.length_c   1.000
_cell.angle_alpha   90.00
_cell.angle_beta   90.00
_cell.angle_gamma   90.00
#
_symmetry.space_group_name_H-M   'P 1'
#
loop_
_entity.id
_entity.type
_entity.pdbx_description
1 polymer ?
#
loop_
_entity_poly.entity_id
_entity_poly.type
_entity_poly.pdbx_seq_one_letter_code
_entity_poly.pdbx_strand_id
1 'polypeptide(L)'
;MTIGGYVVPVVSAPFMMASDACNIMAAGFPFAASYWDSPSHRNFSLRSSVDGVDVSEVAKGYGGGGHKHASGFRVPLSEINALGLL
;
A
#
# COMPACT_ATOMS: atom_id res chain seq x y z
N MET A 1 -0.22 6.03 -8.39
CA MET A 1 -1.55 5.43 -8.07
C MET A 1 -2.21 6.23 -6.96
N THR A 2 -3.52 6.28 -6.96
CA THR A 2 -4.27 6.91 -5.87
C THR A 2 -4.77 5.84 -4.91
N ILE A 3 -4.35 5.94 -3.65
CA ILE A 3 -4.75 5.00 -2.60
C ILE A 3 -5.28 5.82 -1.43
N GLY A 4 -6.53 5.57 -1.02
CA GLY A 4 -7.16 6.30 0.09
C GLY A 4 -7.23 7.81 -0.12
N GLY A 5 -7.28 8.28 -1.37
CA GLY A 5 -7.29 9.69 -1.71
C GLY A 5 -5.90 10.32 -1.86
N TYR A 6 -4.83 9.58 -1.61
CA TYR A 6 -3.45 10.08 -1.75
C TYR A 6 -2.83 9.60 -3.05
N VAL A 7 -2.14 10.49 -3.75
CA VAL A 7 -1.33 10.12 -4.94
C VAL A 7 0.05 9.71 -4.43
N VAL A 8 0.40 8.45 -4.63
CA VAL A 8 1.60 7.86 -4.04
C VAL A 8 2.36 6.99 -5.04
N PRO A 9 3.69 6.84 -4.87
CA PRO A 9 4.46 5.91 -5.69
C PRO A 9 4.10 4.47 -5.31
N VAL A 10 4.04 3.61 -6.33
CA VAL A 10 3.70 2.18 -6.15
C VAL A 10 4.65 1.35 -7.00
N VAL A 11 5.13 0.25 -6.44
CA VAL A 11 5.97 -0.70 -7.14
C VAL A 11 5.42 -2.12 -6.97
N SER A 12 5.53 -2.92 -8.03
CA SER A 12 5.29 -4.35 -7.94
C SER A 12 6.57 -5.02 -7.45
N ALA A 13 6.53 -5.61 -6.26
CA ALA A 13 7.73 -6.17 -5.64
C ALA A 13 7.38 -7.45 -4.89
N PRO A 14 8.31 -8.44 -4.84
CA PRO A 14 8.14 -9.60 -3.99
C PRO A 14 7.95 -9.19 -2.52
N PHE A 15 7.14 -9.95 -1.80
CA PHE A 15 6.82 -9.67 -0.41
C PHE A 15 8.06 -9.39 0.46
N MET A 16 9.12 -10.18 0.28
CA MET A 16 10.34 -10.05 1.08
C MET A 16 11.09 -8.73 0.85
N MET A 17 10.88 -8.08 -0.31
CA MET A 17 11.56 -6.83 -0.67
C MET A 17 10.66 -5.60 -0.51
N ALA A 18 9.37 -5.80 -0.25
CA ALA A 18 8.38 -4.74 -0.25
C ALA A 18 8.70 -3.64 0.75
N SER A 19 9.15 -4.00 1.94
CA SER A 19 9.45 -3.08 3.02
C SER A 19 10.58 -2.11 2.64
N ASP A 20 11.68 -2.65 2.11
CA ASP A 20 12.84 -1.83 1.72
C ASP A 20 12.51 -0.89 0.56
N ALA A 21 11.85 -1.42 -0.48
CA ALA A 21 11.44 -0.62 -1.62
C ALA A 21 10.52 0.54 -1.21
N CYS A 22 9.53 0.26 -0.36
CA CYS A 22 8.59 1.28 0.10
C CYS A 22 9.27 2.32 0.99
N ASN A 23 10.18 1.92 1.85
CA ASN A 23 10.90 2.86 2.72
C ASN A 23 11.71 3.87 1.90
N ILE A 24 12.35 3.43 0.84
CA ILE A 24 13.11 4.31 -0.06
C ILE A 24 12.16 5.25 -0.79
N MET A 25 11.06 4.74 -1.33
CA MET A 25 10.12 5.54 -2.12
C MET A 25 9.28 6.50 -1.28
N ALA A 26 9.13 6.26 0.02
CA ALA A 26 8.28 7.07 0.87
C ALA A 26 8.82 8.49 1.10
N ALA A 27 10.13 8.72 0.86
CA ALA A 27 10.74 10.02 1.05
C ALA A 27 10.07 11.08 0.15
N GLY A 28 9.54 12.15 0.76
CA GLY A 28 8.88 13.23 0.04
C GLY A 28 7.44 12.95 -0.39
N PHE A 29 6.86 11.81 0.00
CA PHE A 29 5.47 11.46 -0.31
C PHE A 29 4.69 11.17 0.97
N PRO A 30 3.34 11.25 0.94
CA PRO A 30 2.53 10.88 2.11
C PRO A 30 2.84 9.46 2.60
N PHE A 31 3.01 8.53 1.67
CA PHE A 31 3.49 7.17 1.91
C PHE A 31 3.87 6.56 0.55
N ALA A 32 4.37 5.33 0.59
CA ALA A 32 4.62 4.55 -0.61
C ALA A 32 3.95 3.19 -0.47
N ALA A 33 3.69 2.54 -1.58
CA ALA A 33 3.07 1.23 -1.60
C ALA A 33 3.83 0.27 -2.50
N SER A 34 3.78 -1.01 -2.14
CA SER A 34 4.16 -2.09 -3.03
C SER A 34 3.02 -3.09 -3.10
N TYR A 35 2.98 -3.89 -4.14
CA TYR A 35 1.98 -4.95 -4.23
C TYR A 35 2.56 -6.21 -4.85
N TRP A 36 1.91 -7.33 -4.55
CA TRP A 36 2.14 -8.60 -5.21
C TRP A 36 0.80 -9.34 -5.33
N ASP A 37 0.67 -10.15 -6.37
CA ASP A 37 -0.57 -10.86 -6.64
C ASP A 37 -0.46 -12.32 -6.22
N SER A 38 -1.39 -12.76 -5.38
CA SER A 38 -1.69 -14.16 -5.16
C SER A 38 -2.74 -14.59 -6.21
N PRO A 39 -3.10 -15.89 -6.29
CA PRO A 39 -4.06 -16.33 -7.30
C PRO A 39 -5.41 -15.60 -7.30
N SER A 40 -5.85 -15.09 -6.16
CA SER A 40 -7.17 -14.47 -6.03
C SER A 40 -7.16 -13.01 -5.59
N HIS A 41 -6.04 -12.50 -5.07
CA HIS A 41 -5.98 -11.18 -4.44
C HIS A 41 -4.74 -10.42 -4.86
N ARG A 42 -4.84 -9.08 -4.83
CA ARG A 42 -3.68 -8.20 -4.85
C ARG A 42 -3.40 -7.76 -3.42
N ASN A 43 -2.17 -7.97 -2.97
CA ASN A 43 -1.74 -7.70 -1.61
C ASN A 43 -0.91 -6.43 -1.63
N PHE A 44 -1.36 -5.41 -0.90
CA PHE A 44 -0.67 -4.13 -0.80
C PHE A 44 0.06 -4.01 0.52
N SER A 45 1.28 -3.47 0.47
CA SER A 45 2.04 -3.08 1.65
C SER A 45 2.24 -1.57 1.58
N LEU A 46 1.95 -0.88 2.67
CA LEU A 46 2.05 0.57 2.79
C LEU A 46 3.14 0.93 3.80
N ARG A 47 3.97 1.91 3.45
CA ARG A 47 5.02 2.41 4.33
C ARG A 47 5.05 3.93 4.28
N SER A 48 5.09 4.56 5.45
CA SER A 48 5.29 6.00 5.56
C SER A 48 6.54 6.31 6.40
N SER A 49 7.15 7.47 6.15
CA SER A 49 8.24 7.96 6.99
C SER A 49 7.67 8.47 8.31
N VAL A 50 8.55 8.83 9.25
CA VAL A 50 8.14 9.31 10.58
C VAL A 50 7.23 10.54 10.49
N ASP A 51 7.40 11.36 9.45
CA ASP A 51 6.56 12.55 9.19
C ASP A 51 5.41 12.27 8.22
N GLY A 52 5.26 11.04 7.79
CA GLY A 52 4.21 10.65 6.85
C GLY A 52 2.88 10.37 7.53
N VAL A 53 1.87 10.03 6.71
CA VAL A 53 0.53 9.74 7.21
C VAL A 53 0.48 8.42 7.98
N ASP A 54 -0.56 8.27 8.78
CA ASP A 54 -0.86 7.00 9.46
C ASP A 54 -1.44 6.03 8.42
N VAL A 55 -0.60 5.13 7.91
CA VAL A 55 -1.03 4.18 6.88
C VAL A 55 -1.97 3.11 7.42
N SER A 56 -2.06 2.92 8.74
CA SER A 56 -3.04 1.99 9.31
C SER A 56 -4.47 2.47 9.05
N GLU A 57 -4.70 3.79 9.07
CA GLU A 57 -6.01 4.36 8.76
C GLU A 57 -6.36 4.15 7.27
N VAL A 58 -5.37 4.32 6.39
CA VAL A 58 -5.55 4.05 4.95
C VAL A 58 -5.91 2.59 4.72
N ALA A 59 -5.15 1.68 5.32
CA ALA A 59 -5.38 0.24 5.18
C ALA A 59 -6.76 -0.18 5.71
N LYS A 60 -7.21 0.38 6.82
CA LYS A 60 -8.53 0.10 7.38
C LYS A 60 -9.66 0.43 6.40
N GLY A 61 -9.51 1.48 5.62
CA GLY A 61 -10.47 1.84 4.59
C GLY A 61 -10.66 0.79 3.51
N TYR A 62 -9.70 -0.12 3.35
CA TYR A 62 -9.76 -1.24 2.42
C TYR A 62 -9.89 -2.60 3.13
N GLY A 63 -10.21 -2.58 4.42
CA GLY A 63 -10.40 -3.81 5.19
C GLY A 63 -9.14 -4.42 5.79
N GLY A 64 -8.03 -3.72 5.74
CA GLY A 64 -6.77 -4.17 6.30
C GLY A 64 -6.42 -3.51 7.63
N GLY A 65 -5.13 -3.38 7.90
CA GLY A 65 -4.63 -2.77 9.12
C GLY A 65 -3.14 -2.94 9.29
N GLY A 66 -2.63 -2.61 10.46
CA GLY A 66 -1.22 -2.74 10.81
C GLY A 66 -0.79 -1.64 11.76
N HIS A 67 0.43 -1.14 11.56
CA HIS A 67 1.02 -0.10 12.37
C HIS A 67 0.98 1.25 11.66
N LYS A 68 1.19 2.33 12.41
CA LYS A 68 1.11 3.71 11.91
C LYS A 68 1.95 3.94 10.65
N HIS A 69 3.13 3.37 10.56
CA HIS A 69 4.06 3.58 9.43
C HIS A 69 4.28 2.32 8.60
N ALA A 70 3.58 1.22 8.91
CA ALA A 70 3.74 -0.05 8.22
C ALA A 70 2.44 -0.85 8.30
N SER A 71 1.66 -0.82 7.25
CA SER A 71 0.35 -1.47 7.20
C SER A 71 0.15 -2.17 5.87
N GLY A 72 -0.92 -2.91 5.73
CA GLY A 72 -1.26 -3.57 4.50
C GLY A 72 -2.72 -3.95 4.42
N PHE A 73 -3.14 -4.23 3.20
CA PHE A 73 -4.47 -4.74 2.91
C PHE A 73 -4.42 -5.59 1.66
N ARG A 74 -5.46 -6.36 1.43
CA ARG A 74 -5.61 -7.12 0.20
C ARG A 74 -7.00 -6.94 -0.36
N VAL A 75 -7.10 -6.98 -1.69
CA VAL A 75 -8.39 -6.88 -2.38
C VAL A 75 -8.49 -8.00 -3.40
N PRO A 76 -9.69 -8.56 -3.63
CA PRO A 76 -9.89 -9.53 -4.69
C PRO A 76 -9.50 -8.93 -6.04
N LEU A 77 -8.85 -9.70 -6.89
CA LEU A 77 -8.45 -9.22 -8.22
C LEU A 77 -9.64 -8.74 -9.04
N SER A 78 -10.81 -9.32 -8.83
CA SER A 78 -12.05 -8.91 -9.50
C SER A 78 -12.52 -7.50 -9.11
N GLU A 79 -12.03 -6.93 -8.02
CA GLU A 79 -12.46 -5.64 -7.51
C GLU A 79 -11.44 -4.52 -7.72
N ILE A 80 -10.29 -4.83 -8.30
CA ILE A 80 -9.19 -3.85 -8.49
C ILE A 80 -9.66 -2.63 -9.27
N ASN A 81 -10.37 -2.82 -10.37
CA ASN A 81 -10.88 -1.71 -11.19
C ASN A 81 -11.92 -0.88 -10.44
N ALA A 82 -12.85 -1.53 -9.74
CA ALA A 82 -13.92 -0.85 -9.03
C ALA A 82 -13.37 0.02 -7.89
N LEU A 83 -12.26 -0.38 -7.29
CA LEU A 83 -11.60 0.35 -6.21
C LEU A 83 -10.58 1.38 -6.70
N GLY A 84 -10.34 1.47 -8.00
CA GLY A 84 -9.38 2.41 -8.56
C GLY A 84 -7.91 2.07 -8.26
N LEU A 85 -7.63 0.81 -8.01
CA LEU A 85 -6.29 0.34 -7.60
C LEU A 85 -5.54 -0.37 -8.73
N LEU A 86 -5.92 -0.06 -9.94
CA LEU A 86 -5.28 -0.68 -11.11
C LEU A 86 -3.90 -0.08 -11.37
#